data_31d9a5d96c28be56b3ffc00e230151b6
#
_entry.id   31d9a5d96c28be56b3ffc00e230151b6
#
_cell.length_a   1.000
_cell.length_b   1.000
_cell.length_c   1.000
_cell.angle_alpha   90.00
_cell.angle_beta   90.00
_cell.angle_gamma   90.00
#
_symmetry.space_group_name_H-M   'P 1'
#
loop_
_entity.id
_entity.type
_entity.pdbx_description
1 polymer ?
#
loop_
_entity_poly.entity_id
_entity_poly.type
_entity_poly.pdbx_seq_one_letter_code
_entity_poly.pdbx_strand_id
1 'polypeptide(L)'
;MKTLKQLIFFTAIALFSVSSCQSGNTNKNEVNTAGIGNKIQGDTLILIETPYGNMKIKLYDQTPKHKANFIKLAKEGYYNGLLFHRVINQFMIQGGDPDSKNAPAGKMLGNGGPAYEIDAEFNDSLFHKKGVIAAAREGDDVNPQKKSSGSQFYIVQGRTFTDEELDKLEEKSSVGNYIASHPEINKEAANYRMTGNKPAFNKLIENIKKKGDFKIAKIPDYKRTIYKTIGGTPHLDNNYTVFGELIEGLDVIDKIAALKTDKNDRPIENVKMTIKVIVE
;
A
#
# COMPACT_ATOMS: atom_id res chain seq x y z
N MET A 1 18.53 43.29 -32.99
CA MET A 1 18.01 43.13 -34.37
C MET A 1 16.91 42.10 -34.27
N LYS A 2 15.61 42.55 -34.19
CA LYS A 2 14.60 42.55 -35.26
C LYS A 2 14.30 41.15 -35.78
N THR A 3 13.10 40.58 -35.72
CA THR A 3 11.71 41.01 -36.01
C THR A 3 10.77 39.89 -35.57
N LEU A 4 9.79 40.04 -34.84
CA LEU A 4 8.35 40.39 -34.84
C LEU A 4 7.60 40.17 -36.18
N LYS A 5 6.57 39.28 -36.24
CA LYS A 5 5.35 39.29 -37.08
C LYS A 5 4.33 38.34 -36.48
N GLN A 6 3.28 38.81 -35.78
CA GLN A 6 1.92 39.18 -36.22
C GLN A 6 1.18 38.03 -36.93
N LEU A 7 0.15 37.44 -36.30
CA LEU A 7 -1.27 37.81 -36.13
C LEU A 7 -2.09 37.69 -37.39
N ILE A 8 -3.04 36.76 -37.52
CA ILE A 8 -4.33 36.96 -38.23
C ILE A 8 -5.41 36.06 -37.58
N PHE A 9 -6.48 36.72 -37.17
CA PHE A 9 -7.80 36.25 -36.78
C PHE A 9 -8.61 35.80 -38.03
N PHE A 10 -9.42 34.75 -37.90
CA PHE A 10 -10.66 34.64 -38.66
C PHE A 10 -11.75 33.98 -37.82
N THR A 11 -12.72 34.81 -37.46
CA THR A 11 -14.06 34.47 -37.00
C THR A 11 -14.97 34.18 -38.21
N ALA A 12 -15.75 33.13 -38.15
CA ALA A 12 -16.95 33.01 -38.98
C ALA A 12 -18.09 32.36 -38.18
N ILE A 13 -19.07 33.19 -37.89
CA ILE A 13 -20.39 32.83 -37.38
C ILE A 13 -21.28 32.47 -38.58
N ALA A 14 -22.02 31.37 -38.48
CA ALA A 14 -23.19 31.18 -39.31
C ALA A 14 -24.27 30.42 -38.51
N LEU A 15 -25.32 31.17 -38.24
CA LEU A 15 -26.67 30.70 -37.83
C LEU A 15 -27.45 30.19 -39.03
N PHE A 16 -28.33 29.20 -38.81
CA PHE A 16 -29.62 28.97 -39.45
C PHE A 16 -30.06 27.54 -39.14
N SER A 17 -31.15 27.18 -38.73
CA SER A 17 -32.53 27.58 -38.44
C SER A 17 -33.33 26.29 -38.37
N VAL A 18 -34.26 26.26 -37.45
CA VAL A 18 -35.20 25.18 -37.14
C VAL A 18 -36.12 24.87 -38.35
N SER A 19 -36.38 23.57 -38.56
CA SER A 19 -37.66 23.19 -39.16
C SER A 19 -38.06 21.80 -38.69
N SER A 20 -39.25 21.74 -38.12
CA SER A 20 -40.02 20.58 -37.70
C SER A 20 -40.70 19.94 -38.91
N CYS A 21 -40.73 18.59 -39.00
CA CYS A 21 -41.91 17.84 -39.43
C CYS A 21 -41.75 16.33 -39.27
N GLN A 22 -42.72 15.78 -38.79
CA GLN A 22 -43.37 14.56 -38.40
C GLN A 22 -43.23 13.31 -39.32
N SER A 23 -43.21 12.13 -38.66
CA SER A 23 -43.86 10.86 -39.05
C SER A 23 -43.19 9.95 -40.10
N GLY A 24 -42.86 8.74 -39.67
CA GLY A 24 -42.53 7.62 -40.56
C GLY A 24 -41.94 6.43 -39.84
N ASN A 25 -42.82 5.52 -39.43
CA ASN A 25 -42.51 4.22 -38.82
C ASN A 25 -41.84 3.28 -39.84
N THR A 26 -40.57 2.86 -39.60
CA THR A 26 -40.02 1.66 -40.24
C THR A 26 -39.00 1.00 -39.31
N ASN A 27 -39.29 -0.25 -38.94
CA ASN A 27 -38.41 -1.20 -38.30
C ASN A 27 -37.06 -1.28 -39.02
N LYS A 28 -35.96 -0.95 -38.29
CA LYS A 28 -34.62 -1.40 -38.66
C LYS A 28 -33.95 -1.95 -37.42
N ASN A 29 -33.50 -3.19 -37.56
CA ASN A 29 -32.72 -3.97 -36.59
C ASN A 29 -31.54 -3.15 -36.10
N GLU A 30 -31.59 -2.68 -34.84
CA GLU A 30 -30.43 -2.22 -34.13
C GLU A 30 -29.64 -3.45 -33.69
N VAL A 31 -28.45 -3.61 -34.25
CA VAL A 31 -27.44 -4.52 -33.76
C VAL A 31 -26.98 -3.98 -32.38
N ASN A 32 -27.51 -4.57 -31.36
CA ASN A 32 -27.18 -4.28 -29.99
C ASN A 32 -25.76 -4.78 -29.71
N THR A 33 -24.74 -3.95 -29.91
CA THR A 33 -23.39 -4.17 -29.38
C THR A 33 -23.38 -3.84 -27.88
N ALA A 34 -24.20 -4.54 -27.12
CA ALA A 34 -24.04 -4.61 -25.68
C ALA A 34 -22.73 -5.36 -25.42
N GLY A 35 -21.69 -4.60 -25.09
CA GLY A 35 -20.46 -5.13 -24.57
C GLY A 35 -20.77 -6.09 -23.42
N ILE A 36 -20.44 -7.35 -23.64
CA ILE A 36 -20.52 -8.40 -22.63
C ILE A 36 -19.46 -8.08 -21.57
N GLY A 37 -19.77 -7.15 -20.68
CA GLY A 37 -19.15 -7.09 -19.37
C GLY A 37 -19.71 -8.26 -18.58
N ASN A 38 -19.04 -9.42 -18.62
CA ASN A 38 -19.31 -10.49 -17.70
C ASN A 38 -19.16 -9.94 -16.28
N LYS A 39 -20.29 -9.57 -15.66
CA LYS A 39 -20.39 -9.38 -14.23
C LYS A 39 -20.10 -10.75 -13.64
N ILE A 40 -18.88 -10.96 -13.17
CA ILE A 40 -18.49 -12.14 -12.40
C ILE A 40 -19.36 -12.07 -11.15
N GLN A 41 -20.35 -12.92 -11.05
CA GLN A 41 -21.29 -13.03 -9.94
C GLN A 41 -20.62 -13.86 -8.85
N GLY A 42 -19.79 -13.22 -8.02
CA GLY A 42 -19.03 -13.79 -6.93
C GLY A 42 -17.94 -12.83 -6.47
N ASP A 43 -17.46 -12.98 -5.25
CA ASP A 43 -16.34 -12.21 -4.73
C ASP A 43 -15.06 -12.62 -5.48
N THR A 44 -14.36 -11.64 -6.07
CA THR A 44 -13.04 -11.90 -6.64
C THR A 44 -12.03 -12.05 -5.52
N LEU A 45 -11.50 -13.25 -5.35
CA LEU A 45 -10.51 -13.59 -4.35
C LEU A 45 -9.15 -13.84 -4.98
N ILE A 46 -8.12 -13.75 -4.17
CA ILE A 46 -6.73 -14.05 -4.53
C ILE A 46 -6.29 -15.30 -3.78
N LEU A 47 -5.71 -16.25 -4.51
CA LEU A 47 -5.04 -17.41 -3.95
C LEU A 47 -3.53 -17.25 -4.10
N ILE A 48 -2.80 -17.29 -2.98
CA ILE A 48 -1.34 -17.36 -2.95
C ILE A 48 -0.94 -18.77 -2.55
N GLU A 49 -0.30 -19.47 -3.46
CA GLU A 49 0.24 -20.82 -3.23
C GLU A 49 1.73 -20.73 -2.85
N THR A 50 2.12 -21.45 -1.80
CA THR A 50 3.52 -21.53 -1.33
C THR A 50 3.87 -22.95 -0.92
N PRO A 51 5.16 -23.33 -0.77
CA PRO A 51 5.56 -24.62 -0.21
C PRO A 51 5.07 -24.87 1.23
N TYR A 52 4.66 -23.81 1.95
CA TYR A 52 4.20 -23.89 3.34
C TYR A 52 2.68 -23.94 3.49
N GLY A 53 1.95 -23.85 2.37
CA GLY A 53 0.50 -23.86 2.30
C GLY A 53 -0.06 -22.72 1.45
N ASN A 54 -1.37 -22.68 1.39
CA ASN A 54 -2.12 -21.70 0.60
C ASN A 54 -2.70 -20.60 1.51
N MET A 55 -2.74 -19.39 0.98
CA MET A 55 -3.38 -18.24 1.61
C MET A 55 -4.46 -17.70 0.69
N LYS A 56 -5.69 -17.50 1.18
CA LYS A 56 -6.78 -16.90 0.43
C LYS A 56 -7.04 -15.49 0.93
N ILE A 57 -7.11 -14.52 0.02
CA ILE A 57 -7.19 -13.09 0.31
C ILE A 57 -8.43 -12.50 -0.34
N LYS A 58 -9.17 -11.70 0.43
CA LYS A 58 -10.20 -10.78 -0.06
C LYS A 58 -9.60 -9.38 -0.21
N LEU A 59 -9.70 -8.80 -1.40
CA LEU A 59 -9.24 -7.42 -1.65
C LEU A 59 -10.34 -6.41 -1.36
N TYR A 60 -9.98 -5.25 -0.83
CA TYR A 60 -10.92 -4.22 -0.40
C TYR A 60 -11.34 -3.30 -1.55
N ASP A 61 -12.65 -2.99 -1.62
CA ASP A 61 -13.19 -2.04 -2.60
C ASP A 61 -12.83 -0.59 -2.27
N GLN A 62 -12.50 -0.31 -1.02
CA GLN A 62 -12.09 1.01 -0.55
C GLN A 62 -10.70 1.43 -1.05
N THR A 63 -9.94 0.51 -1.65
CA THR A 63 -8.62 0.76 -2.26
C THR A 63 -8.60 0.30 -3.71
N PRO A 64 -9.42 0.92 -4.58
CA PRO A 64 -9.70 0.43 -5.92
C PRO A 64 -8.47 0.40 -6.84
N LYS A 65 -7.53 1.35 -6.70
CA LYS A 65 -6.31 1.39 -7.52
C LYS A 65 -5.41 0.19 -7.18
N HIS A 66 -5.17 -0.07 -5.90
CA HIS A 66 -4.36 -1.22 -5.45
C HIS A 66 -5.03 -2.53 -5.80
N LYS A 67 -6.36 -2.66 -5.56
CA LYS A 67 -7.15 -3.84 -5.93
C LYS A 67 -7.04 -4.14 -7.43
N ALA A 68 -7.32 -3.15 -8.29
CA ALA A 68 -7.28 -3.35 -9.74
C ALA A 68 -5.88 -3.72 -10.23
N ASN A 69 -4.84 -3.06 -9.72
CA ASN A 69 -3.45 -3.34 -10.07
C ASN A 69 -3.01 -4.75 -9.65
N PHE A 70 -3.32 -5.16 -8.41
CA PHE A 70 -2.94 -6.48 -7.90
C PHE A 70 -3.63 -7.60 -8.70
N ILE A 71 -4.92 -7.46 -9.00
CA ILE A 71 -5.68 -8.38 -9.86
C ILE A 71 -5.07 -8.46 -11.27
N LYS A 72 -4.71 -7.31 -11.86
CA LYS A 72 -4.06 -7.27 -13.18
C LYS A 72 -2.78 -8.09 -13.18
N LEU A 73 -1.85 -7.79 -12.27
CA LEU A 73 -0.56 -8.47 -12.18
C LEU A 73 -0.71 -9.97 -11.87
N ALA A 74 -1.69 -10.34 -11.03
CA ALA A 74 -1.98 -11.74 -10.75
C ALA A 74 -2.49 -12.49 -11.99
N LYS A 75 -3.40 -11.87 -12.78
CA LYS A 75 -3.91 -12.45 -14.04
C LYS A 75 -2.81 -12.58 -15.11
N GLU A 76 -1.85 -11.65 -15.15
CA GLU A 76 -0.70 -11.67 -16.05
C GLU A 76 0.36 -12.70 -15.61
N GLY A 77 0.19 -13.35 -14.45
CA GLY A 77 1.17 -14.29 -13.91
C GLY A 77 2.47 -13.62 -13.46
N TYR A 78 2.47 -12.30 -13.24
CA TYR A 78 3.64 -11.51 -12.86
C TYR A 78 4.34 -12.06 -11.61
N TYR A 79 3.55 -12.50 -10.63
CA TYR A 79 4.07 -13.00 -9.35
C TYR A 79 4.58 -14.44 -9.39
N ASN A 80 4.36 -15.18 -10.48
CA ASN A 80 4.65 -16.60 -10.53
C ASN A 80 6.15 -16.89 -10.48
N GLY A 81 6.56 -17.61 -9.44
CA GLY A 81 7.96 -17.96 -9.18
C GLY A 81 8.75 -16.84 -8.47
N LEU A 82 8.14 -15.71 -8.11
CA LEU A 82 8.75 -14.72 -7.24
C LEU A 82 8.86 -15.25 -5.80
N LEU A 83 9.70 -14.60 -5.00
CA LEU A 83 9.98 -15.01 -3.64
C LEU A 83 9.31 -14.08 -2.63
N PHE A 84 8.96 -14.64 -1.46
CA PHE A 84 8.96 -13.85 -0.24
C PHE A 84 10.42 -13.57 0.13
N HIS A 85 10.91 -12.42 -0.33
CA HIS A 85 12.33 -12.07 -0.31
C HIS A 85 12.79 -11.38 0.98
N ARG A 86 11.85 -10.92 1.81
CA ARG A 86 12.13 -10.34 3.12
C ARG A 86 11.11 -10.83 4.14
N VAL A 87 11.59 -11.41 5.22
CA VAL A 87 10.77 -12.04 6.24
C VAL A 87 11.31 -11.65 7.62
N ILE A 88 10.45 -11.03 8.43
CA ILE A 88 10.82 -10.65 9.79
C ILE A 88 9.75 -11.19 10.74
N ASN A 89 10.19 -12.06 11.65
CA ASN A 89 9.32 -12.64 12.68
C ASN A 89 8.69 -11.56 13.55
N GLN A 90 7.43 -11.74 13.93
CA GLN A 90 6.61 -10.77 14.66
C GLN A 90 6.39 -9.44 13.93
N PHE A 91 6.62 -9.42 12.62
CA PHE A 91 6.41 -8.24 11.80
C PHE A 91 5.64 -8.58 10.51
N MET A 92 6.31 -9.07 9.46
CA MET A 92 5.68 -9.28 8.16
C MET A 92 6.46 -10.25 7.26
N ILE A 93 5.81 -10.74 6.21
CA ILE A 93 6.43 -11.41 5.08
C ILE A 93 6.21 -10.56 3.82
N GLN A 94 7.27 -10.20 3.11
CA GLN A 94 7.27 -9.28 1.96
C GLN A 94 7.69 -9.99 0.68
N GLY A 95 6.97 -9.73 -0.41
CA GLY A 95 7.24 -10.26 -1.74
C GLY A 95 6.92 -9.26 -2.85
N GLY A 96 6.91 -9.75 -4.11
CA GLY A 96 6.52 -8.94 -5.27
C GLY A 96 7.67 -8.24 -6.00
N ASP A 97 8.92 -8.46 -5.60
CA ASP A 97 10.09 -7.99 -6.32
C ASP A 97 10.37 -8.90 -7.54
N PRO A 98 10.27 -8.40 -8.79
CA PRO A 98 10.53 -9.21 -9.99
C PRO A 98 11.96 -9.74 -10.06
N ASP A 99 12.93 -9.04 -9.47
CA ASP A 99 14.33 -9.47 -9.42
C ASP A 99 14.55 -10.69 -8.52
N SER A 100 13.54 -11.06 -7.73
CA SER A 100 13.57 -12.26 -6.90
C SER A 100 13.42 -13.56 -7.70
N LYS A 101 12.89 -13.47 -8.93
CA LYS A 101 12.72 -14.65 -9.79
C LYS A 101 14.08 -15.27 -10.13
N ASN A 102 14.27 -16.50 -9.68
CA ASN A 102 15.54 -17.23 -9.86
C ASN A 102 16.78 -16.51 -9.27
N ALA A 103 16.60 -15.64 -8.29
CA ALA A 103 17.70 -14.93 -7.66
C ALA A 103 18.63 -15.89 -6.92
N PRO A 104 19.96 -15.83 -7.16
CA PRO A 104 20.92 -16.65 -6.42
C PRO A 104 20.90 -16.31 -4.93
N ALA A 105 21.34 -17.24 -4.09
CA ALA A 105 21.47 -17.02 -2.66
C ALA A 105 22.35 -15.78 -2.37
N GLY A 106 21.96 -14.97 -1.37
CA GLY A 106 22.70 -13.77 -0.98
C GLY A 106 22.53 -12.55 -1.90
N LYS A 107 21.82 -12.66 -3.05
CA LYS A 107 21.47 -11.46 -3.84
C LYS A 107 20.58 -10.55 -3.01
N MET A 108 20.95 -9.27 -2.88
CA MET A 108 20.09 -8.24 -2.29
C MET A 108 18.87 -8.03 -3.18
N LEU A 109 17.69 -7.98 -2.56
CA LEU A 109 16.39 -7.85 -3.21
C LEU A 109 15.61 -6.73 -2.52
N GLY A 110 14.49 -6.32 -3.11
CA GLY A 110 13.59 -5.31 -2.56
C GLY A 110 13.58 -3.98 -3.32
N ASN A 111 14.41 -3.84 -4.36
CA ASN A 111 14.47 -2.61 -5.17
C ASN A 111 13.79 -2.76 -6.54
N GLY A 112 13.38 -3.97 -6.92
CA GLY A 112 12.72 -4.24 -8.20
C GLY A 112 11.24 -3.88 -8.18
N GLY A 113 10.71 -3.56 -9.37
CA GLY A 113 9.27 -3.26 -9.55
C GLY A 113 8.95 -2.95 -11.00
N PRO A 114 7.66 -2.81 -11.34
CA PRO A 114 7.26 -2.23 -12.61
C PRO A 114 7.65 -0.75 -12.64
N ALA A 115 7.73 -0.15 -13.84
CA ALA A 115 8.15 1.23 -14.03
C ALA A 115 7.07 2.27 -13.61
N TYR A 116 6.26 1.96 -12.60
CA TYR A 116 5.22 2.85 -12.07
C TYR A 116 4.98 2.62 -10.59
N GLU A 117 4.44 3.63 -9.95
CA GLU A 117 3.97 3.62 -8.56
C GLU A 117 2.46 3.85 -8.52
N ILE A 118 1.85 3.53 -7.39
CA ILE A 118 0.42 3.72 -7.13
C ILE A 118 0.26 4.80 -6.05
N ASP A 119 -0.59 5.80 -6.32
CA ASP A 119 -0.91 6.79 -5.28
C ASP A 119 -1.48 6.12 -4.04
N ALA A 120 -1.13 6.65 -2.88
CA ALA A 120 -1.63 6.14 -1.62
C ALA A 120 -3.16 6.17 -1.54
N GLU A 121 -3.75 5.12 -0.98
CA GLU A 121 -5.20 5.01 -0.70
C GLU A 121 -5.39 4.73 0.80
N PHE A 122 -4.95 5.66 1.65
CA PHE A 122 -5.10 5.52 3.10
C PHE A 122 -6.57 5.61 3.50
N ASN A 123 -6.96 4.73 4.42
CA ASN A 123 -8.31 4.67 4.95
C ASN A 123 -8.25 4.27 6.43
N ASP A 124 -8.81 5.09 7.30
CA ASP A 124 -8.74 4.89 8.74
C ASP A 124 -9.40 3.59 9.22
N SER A 125 -10.35 3.04 8.46
CA SER A 125 -10.97 1.75 8.79
C SER A 125 -10.10 0.55 8.43
N LEU A 126 -9.11 0.74 7.55
CA LEU A 126 -8.18 -0.28 7.06
C LEU A 126 -6.84 -0.12 7.76
N PHE A 127 -6.56 -0.96 8.74
CA PHE A 127 -5.40 -0.85 9.60
C PHE A 127 -4.61 -2.16 9.68
N HIS A 128 -3.38 -2.10 10.13
CA HIS A 128 -2.40 -3.19 10.06
C HIS A 128 -2.59 -4.27 11.14
N LYS A 129 -3.79 -4.87 11.23
CA LYS A 129 -4.01 -6.09 12.03
C LYS A 129 -3.31 -7.29 11.38
N LYS A 130 -3.06 -8.37 12.15
CA LYS A 130 -2.55 -9.64 11.62
C LYS A 130 -3.41 -10.13 10.45
N GLY A 131 -2.76 -10.59 9.38
CA GLY A 131 -3.40 -11.15 8.20
C GLY A 131 -3.78 -10.15 7.11
N VAL A 132 -3.60 -8.83 7.30
CA VAL A 132 -3.82 -7.89 6.20
C VAL A 132 -2.67 -7.90 5.21
N ILE A 133 -3.00 -7.62 3.93
CA ILE A 133 -2.03 -7.35 2.87
C ILE A 133 -1.95 -5.85 2.63
N ALA A 134 -0.73 -5.33 2.55
CA ALA A 134 -0.47 -3.92 2.33
C ALA A 134 0.66 -3.72 1.30
N ALA A 135 0.65 -2.58 0.64
CA ALA A 135 1.64 -2.25 -0.38
C ALA A 135 2.94 -1.75 0.27
N ALA A 136 4.09 -2.25 -0.20
CA ALA A 136 5.39 -1.71 0.16
C ALA A 136 5.62 -0.36 -0.54
N ARG A 137 6.55 0.43 -0.03
CA ARG A 137 6.96 1.72 -0.61
C ARG A 137 8.36 2.12 -0.14
N GLU A 138 8.95 3.06 -0.87
CA GLU A 138 10.18 3.74 -0.46
C GLU A 138 9.97 4.62 0.79
N GLY A 139 11.05 4.97 1.47
CA GLY A 139 11.04 5.83 2.66
C GLY A 139 10.61 7.28 2.36
N ASP A 140 10.15 8.00 3.38
CA ASP A 140 9.62 9.36 3.25
C ASP A 140 10.65 10.38 2.73
N ASP A 141 11.94 10.11 2.89
CA ASP A 141 13.06 10.94 2.42
C ASP A 141 13.18 10.96 0.89
N VAL A 142 12.83 9.87 0.21
CA VAL A 142 12.84 9.76 -1.26
C VAL A 142 11.43 9.74 -1.84
N ASN A 143 10.42 9.41 -1.03
CA ASN A 143 9.02 9.30 -1.42
C ASN A 143 8.08 10.05 -0.46
N PRO A 144 8.15 11.38 -0.40
CA PRO A 144 7.33 12.19 0.52
C PRO A 144 5.81 12.10 0.22
N GLN A 145 5.43 11.69 -0.99
CA GLN A 145 4.04 11.48 -1.38
C GLN A 145 3.51 10.11 -0.91
N LYS A 146 4.36 9.27 -0.32
CA LYS A 146 4.01 7.93 0.18
C LYS A 146 3.35 7.03 -0.87
N LYS A 147 3.74 7.18 -2.14
CA LYS A 147 3.26 6.31 -3.22
C LYS A 147 3.71 4.89 -2.98
N SER A 148 2.87 3.95 -3.34
CA SER A 148 3.15 2.53 -3.20
C SER A 148 3.93 1.98 -4.38
N SER A 149 4.79 0.99 -4.14
CA SER A 149 5.36 0.16 -5.20
C SER A 149 4.27 -0.44 -6.07
N GLY A 150 4.50 -0.48 -7.38
CA GLY A 150 3.56 -1.08 -8.33
C GLY A 150 3.40 -2.59 -8.19
N SER A 151 4.31 -3.31 -7.50
CA SER A 151 4.21 -4.77 -7.35
C SER A 151 4.56 -5.31 -5.97
N GLN A 152 5.40 -4.62 -5.19
CA GLN A 152 5.81 -5.15 -3.90
C GLN A 152 4.73 -4.98 -2.84
N PHE A 153 4.49 -6.03 -2.09
CA PHE A 153 3.50 -6.09 -1.03
C PHE A 153 4.06 -6.85 0.19
N TYR A 154 3.41 -6.68 1.32
CA TYR A 154 3.68 -7.49 2.50
C TYR A 154 2.38 -7.96 3.16
N ILE A 155 2.48 -9.10 3.87
CA ILE A 155 1.39 -9.64 4.68
C ILE A 155 1.82 -9.54 6.13
N VAL A 156 0.97 -8.94 6.95
CA VAL A 156 1.26 -8.68 8.37
C VAL A 156 1.15 -9.95 9.18
N GLN A 157 2.24 -10.36 9.83
CA GLN A 157 2.19 -11.28 10.95
C GLN A 157 1.87 -10.52 12.23
N GLY A 158 2.70 -9.51 12.54
CA GLY A 158 2.59 -8.71 13.74
C GLY A 158 2.78 -9.48 15.05
N ARG A 159 2.55 -8.79 16.15
CA ARG A 159 2.47 -9.34 17.50
C ARG A 159 1.34 -8.65 18.27
N THR A 160 1.01 -9.18 19.42
CA THR A 160 0.10 -8.51 20.36
C THR A 160 0.82 -7.43 21.14
N PHE A 161 0.07 -6.46 21.64
CA PHE A 161 0.57 -5.30 22.40
C PHE A 161 -0.16 -5.19 23.74
N THR A 162 0.51 -4.62 24.75
CA THR A 162 -0.15 -4.16 25.98
C THR A 162 -0.67 -2.73 25.81
N ASP A 163 -1.51 -2.26 26.76
CA ASP A 163 -2.00 -0.87 26.73
C ASP A 163 -0.84 0.12 26.86
N GLU A 164 0.15 -0.18 27.70
CA GLU A 164 1.32 0.68 27.89
C GLU A 164 2.21 0.76 26.64
N GLU A 165 2.30 -0.32 25.87
CA GLU A 165 3.04 -0.32 24.60
C GLU A 165 2.31 0.50 23.55
N LEU A 166 0.96 0.41 23.48
CA LEU A 166 0.14 1.23 22.59
C LEU A 166 0.20 2.70 22.97
N ASP A 167 0.15 3.06 24.26
CA ASP A 167 0.28 4.44 24.73
C ASP A 167 1.65 5.04 24.33
N LYS A 168 2.74 4.28 24.48
CA LYS A 168 4.07 4.72 24.03
C LYS A 168 4.12 4.92 22.50
N LEU A 169 3.41 4.08 21.75
CA LEU A 169 3.33 4.17 20.31
C LEU A 169 2.54 5.40 19.88
N GLU A 170 1.41 5.70 20.50
CA GLU A 170 0.61 6.90 20.30
C GLU A 170 1.43 8.16 20.55
N GLU A 171 2.15 8.20 21.67
CA GLU A 171 3.03 9.32 22.00
C GLU A 171 4.13 9.50 20.95
N LYS A 172 4.85 8.43 20.60
CA LYS A 172 5.93 8.46 19.61
C LYS A 172 5.44 8.92 18.24
N SER A 173 4.31 8.39 17.78
CA SER A 173 3.72 8.77 16.49
C SER A 173 3.28 10.22 16.49
N SER A 174 2.65 10.69 17.58
CA SER A 174 2.19 12.06 17.71
C SER A 174 3.34 13.06 17.71
N VAL A 175 4.44 12.75 18.41
CA VAL A 175 5.67 13.55 18.36
C VAL A 175 6.26 13.58 16.94
N GLY A 176 6.31 12.43 16.26
CA GLY A 176 6.78 12.34 14.88
C GLY A 176 5.97 13.21 13.92
N ASN A 177 4.65 13.13 14.00
CA ASN A 177 3.72 13.92 13.20
C ASN A 177 3.83 15.42 13.51
N TYR A 178 4.00 15.77 14.79
CA TYR A 178 4.22 17.16 15.20
C TYR A 178 5.51 17.72 14.60
N ILE A 179 6.61 16.97 14.68
CA ILE A 179 7.89 17.35 14.05
C ILE A 179 7.69 17.53 12.54
N ALA A 180 7.05 16.59 11.86
CA ALA A 180 6.86 16.63 10.40
C ALA A 180 6.01 17.84 9.95
N SER A 181 5.02 18.26 10.75
CA SER A 181 4.13 19.40 10.44
C SER A 181 4.73 20.78 10.77
N HIS A 182 5.91 20.84 11.41
CA HIS A 182 6.58 22.08 11.80
C HIS A 182 7.98 22.15 11.16
N PRO A 183 8.15 22.85 10.03
CA PRO A 183 9.39 22.83 9.25
C PRO A 183 10.66 23.16 10.03
N GLU A 184 10.61 24.17 10.92
CA GLU A 184 11.77 24.58 11.73
C GLU A 184 12.15 23.49 12.76
N ILE A 185 11.15 22.89 13.41
CA ILE A 185 11.35 21.79 14.34
C ILE A 185 11.88 20.57 13.61
N ASN A 186 11.39 20.30 12.40
CA ASN A 186 11.85 19.18 11.58
C ASN A 186 13.32 19.35 11.18
N LYS A 187 13.73 20.56 10.80
CA LYS A 187 15.13 20.89 10.49
C LYS A 187 16.04 20.69 11.71
N GLU A 188 15.61 21.16 12.89
CA GLU A 188 16.33 20.96 14.14
C GLU A 188 16.46 19.47 14.49
N ALA A 189 15.36 18.72 14.41
CA ALA A 189 15.32 17.28 14.64
C ALA A 189 16.23 16.51 13.67
N ALA A 190 16.24 16.88 12.39
CA ALA A 190 17.10 16.29 11.38
C ALA A 190 18.59 16.53 11.70
N ASN A 191 18.96 17.74 12.11
CA ASN A 191 20.34 18.05 12.51
C ASN A 191 20.78 17.20 13.71
N TYR A 192 19.94 17.06 14.74
CA TYR A 192 20.28 16.21 15.89
C TYR A 192 20.41 14.73 15.54
N ARG A 193 19.60 14.23 14.62
CA ARG A 193 19.71 12.83 14.11
C ARG A 193 21.01 12.65 13.33
N MET A 194 21.33 13.58 12.43
CA MET A 194 22.52 13.53 11.59
C MET A 194 23.82 13.61 12.41
N THR A 195 23.85 14.45 13.45
CA THR A 195 25.01 14.61 14.34
C THR A 195 25.07 13.57 15.46
N GLY A 196 24.07 12.69 15.60
CA GLY A 196 23.97 11.72 16.70
C GLY A 196 23.77 12.36 18.08
N ASN A 197 23.33 13.63 18.15
CA ASN A 197 23.13 14.34 19.41
C ASN A 197 21.82 13.91 20.10
N LYS A 198 21.81 12.71 20.65
CA LYS A 198 20.66 12.14 21.37
C LYS A 198 20.17 13.00 22.54
N PRO A 199 21.03 13.60 23.42
CA PRO A 199 20.54 14.45 24.50
C PRO A 199 19.73 15.66 24.00
N ALA A 200 20.22 16.37 22.99
CA ALA A 200 19.50 17.52 22.41
C ALA A 200 18.18 17.08 21.74
N PHE A 201 18.18 15.95 21.04
CA PHE A 201 16.97 15.40 20.45
C PHE A 201 15.91 15.03 21.51
N ASN A 202 16.31 14.42 22.60
CA ASN A 202 15.40 14.09 23.71
C ASN A 202 14.82 15.37 24.35
N LYS A 203 15.66 16.41 24.58
CA LYS A 203 15.20 17.71 25.06
C LYS A 203 14.20 18.38 24.12
N LEU A 204 14.41 18.27 22.80
CA LEU A 204 13.45 18.74 21.81
C LEU A 204 12.10 18.03 21.96
N ILE A 205 12.08 16.71 22.12
CA ILE A 205 10.86 15.93 22.36
C ILE A 205 10.14 16.40 23.62
N GLU A 206 10.87 16.59 24.73
CA GLU A 206 10.26 17.09 25.97
C GLU A 206 9.66 18.49 25.80
N ASN A 207 10.32 19.36 25.05
CA ASN A 207 9.81 20.70 24.76
C ASN A 207 8.53 20.65 23.89
N ILE A 208 8.49 19.72 22.90
CA ILE A 208 7.29 19.50 22.09
C ILE A 208 6.11 19.08 22.96
N LYS A 209 6.32 18.12 23.87
CA LYS A 209 5.26 17.64 24.76
C LYS A 209 4.67 18.70 25.68
N LYS A 210 5.42 19.76 25.96
CA LYS A 210 4.98 20.90 26.80
C LYS A 210 4.28 22.01 26.01
N LYS A 211 4.23 21.93 24.67
CA LYS A 211 3.55 22.92 23.85
C LYS A 211 2.03 22.80 23.98
N GLY A 212 1.34 23.93 24.05
CA GLY A 212 -0.11 23.95 24.26
C GLY A 212 -0.94 23.41 23.08
N ASP A 213 -0.34 23.36 21.89
CA ASP A 213 -0.93 22.84 20.67
C ASP A 213 -0.58 21.36 20.39
N PHE A 214 0.37 20.77 21.16
CA PHE A 214 0.68 19.35 21.06
C PHE A 214 -0.41 18.49 21.65
N LYS A 215 -0.90 17.50 20.89
CA LYS A 215 -1.89 16.53 21.34
C LYS A 215 -1.48 15.13 20.93
N ILE A 216 -1.70 14.16 21.83
CA ILE A 216 -1.54 12.75 21.52
C ILE A 216 -2.76 12.27 20.75
N ALA A 217 -2.53 11.85 19.50
CA ALA A 217 -3.56 11.16 18.71
C ALA A 217 -3.74 9.73 19.24
N LYS A 218 -4.92 9.43 19.71
CA LYS A 218 -5.26 8.13 20.29
C LYS A 218 -5.62 7.11 19.22
N ILE A 219 -5.14 5.88 19.38
CA ILE A 219 -5.63 4.74 18.62
C ILE A 219 -7.05 4.43 19.11
N PRO A 220 -8.06 4.36 18.22
CA PRO A 220 -9.43 4.04 18.62
C PRO A 220 -9.53 2.73 19.40
N ASP A 221 -10.42 2.64 20.37
CA ASP A 221 -10.53 1.49 21.29
C ASP A 221 -10.75 0.16 20.57
N TYR A 222 -11.52 0.15 19.46
CA TYR A 222 -11.73 -1.04 18.67
C TYR A 222 -10.43 -1.55 18.03
N LYS A 223 -9.54 -0.65 17.57
CA LYS A 223 -8.23 -1.02 17.04
C LYS A 223 -7.31 -1.51 18.16
N ARG A 224 -7.30 -0.82 19.31
CA ARG A 224 -6.55 -1.25 20.50
C ARG A 224 -6.94 -2.66 20.92
N THR A 225 -8.22 -2.97 20.96
CA THR A 225 -8.73 -4.31 21.27
C THR A 225 -8.15 -5.35 20.31
N ILE A 226 -8.16 -5.07 19.01
CA ILE A 226 -7.62 -5.97 17.99
C ILE A 226 -6.09 -6.13 18.15
N TYR A 227 -5.35 -5.05 18.33
CA TYR A 227 -3.90 -5.11 18.53
C TYR A 227 -3.50 -5.86 19.81
N LYS A 228 -4.34 -5.85 20.83
CA LYS A 228 -4.12 -6.60 22.09
C LYS A 228 -4.45 -8.08 21.98
N THR A 229 -5.39 -8.46 21.11
CA THR A 229 -5.91 -9.84 21.02
C THR A 229 -5.41 -10.60 19.82
N ILE A 230 -5.51 -10.02 18.64
CA ILE A 230 -5.12 -10.63 17.35
C ILE A 230 -3.68 -10.23 17.00
N GLY A 231 -3.29 -9.01 17.36
CA GLY A 231 -2.00 -8.44 17.02
C GLY A 231 -1.99 -7.69 15.70
N GLY A 232 -0.80 -7.22 15.33
CA GLY A 232 -0.57 -6.45 14.12
C GLY A 232 0.68 -5.58 14.17
N THR A 233 0.69 -4.50 13.38
CA THR A 233 1.80 -3.54 13.29
C THR A 233 1.30 -2.10 13.29
N PRO A 234 0.76 -1.61 14.42
CA PRO A 234 0.06 -0.31 14.52
C PRO A 234 0.91 0.89 14.10
N HIS A 235 2.24 0.78 14.13
CA HIS A 235 3.14 1.85 13.71
C HIS A 235 3.14 2.11 12.20
N LEU A 236 2.53 1.23 11.39
CA LEU A 236 2.40 1.39 9.95
C LEU A 236 1.06 2.03 9.54
N ASP A 237 0.11 2.19 10.47
CA ASP A 237 -1.19 2.77 10.17
C ASP A 237 -1.05 4.19 9.59
N ASN A 238 -1.84 4.47 8.54
CA ASN A 238 -1.82 5.73 7.80
C ASN A 238 -0.46 6.09 7.12
N ASN A 239 0.46 5.12 7.05
CA ASN A 239 1.75 5.28 6.35
C ASN A 239 1.91 4.32 5.18
N TYR A 240 1.11 3.25 5.12
CA TYR A 240 1.10 2.27 4.04
C TYR A 240 -0.35 1.93 3.70
N THR A 241 -0.63 1.67 2.41
CA THR A 241 -1.98 1.30 1.98
C THR A 241 -2.26 -0.17 2.26
N VAL A 242 -3.20 -0.43 3.15
CA VAL A 242 -3.78 -1.76 3.37
C VAL A 242 -4.88 -1.96 2.33
N PHE A 243 -4.79 -3.03 1.51
CA PHE A 243 -5.71 -3.21 0.39
C PHE A 243 -6.44 -4.57 0.35
N GLY A 244 -6.30 -5.37 1.40
CA GLY A 244 -7.00 -6.64 1.55
C GLY A 244 -6.64 -7.36 2.85
N GLU A 245 -7.26 -8.51 3.05
CA GLU A 245 -7.00 -9.36 4.22
C GLU A 245 -7.09 -10.85 3.87
N LEU A 246 -6.36 -11.67 4.60
CA LEU A 246 -6.48 -13.12 4.55
C LEU A 246 -7.81 -13.54 5.18
N ILE A 247 -8.51 -14.39 4.46
CA ILE A 247 -9.70 -15.09 4.96
C ILE A 247 -9.40 -16.55 5.29
N GLU A 248 -8.30 -17.11 4.74
CA GLU A 248 -7.79 -18.44 5.04
C GLU A 248 -6.26 -18.45 5.00
N GLY A 249 -5.61 -19.33 5.79
CA GLY A 249 -4.17 -19.56 5.74
C GLY A 249 -3.35 -18.65 6.68
N LEU A 250 -3.91 -18.15 7.78
CA LEU A 250 -3.17 -17.36 8.78
C LEU A 250 -1.97 -18.09 9.36
N ASP A 251 -2.06 -19.42 9.53
CA ASP A 251 -0.97 -20.28 9.99
C ASP A 251 0.20 -20.34 9.01
N VAL A 252 -0.06 -20.14 7.72
CA VAL A 252 0.98 -20.10 6.68
C VAL A 252 1.90 -18.91 6.86
N ILE A 253 1.36 -17.74 7.26
CA ILE A 253 2.17 -16.57 7.59
C ILE A 253 3.14 -16.91 8.72
N ASP A 254 2.64 -17.55 9.79
CA ASP A 254 3.45 -17.89 10.96
C ASP A 254 4.57 -18.89 10.60
N LYS A 255 4.27 -19.88 9.76
CA LYS A 255 5.26 -20.83 9.26
C LYS A 255 6.38 -20.15 8.46
N ILE A 256 6.02 -19.24 7.55
CA ILE A 256 6.99 -18.51 6.73
C ILE A 256 7.79 -17.53 7.60
N ALA A 257 7.13 -16.81 8.51
CA ALA A 257 7.77 -15.83 9.38
C ALA A 257 8.76 -16.44 10.39
N ALA A 258 8.62 -17.73 10.69
CA ALA A 258 9.53 -18.50 11.57
C ALA A 258 10.80 -19.01 10.87
N LEU A 259 10.91 -18.82 9.54
CA LEU A 259 12.08 -19.31 8.80
C LEU A 259 13.36 -18.57 9.20
N LYS A 260 14.48 -19.28 9.09
CA LYS A 260 15.81 -18.67 9.25
C LYS A 260 16.09 -17.75 8.07
N THR A 261 16.59 -16.56 8.37
CA THR A 261 16.94 -15.53 7.39
C THR A 261 18.44 -15.22 7.42
N ASP A 262 18.91 -14.61 6.35
CA ASP A 262 20.24 -14.03 6.27
C ASP A 262 20.26 -12.62 6.92
N LYS A 263 21.41 -11.94 6.84
CA LYS A 263 21.60 -10.58 7.39
C LYS A 263 20.72 -9.50 6.75
N ASN A 264 20.06 -9.80 5.64
CA ASN A 264 19.17 -8.90 4.90
C ASN A 264 17.69 -9.31 5.08
N ASP A 265 17.37 -10.10 6.10
CA ASP A 265 16.04 -10.65 6.36
C ASP A 265 15.51 -11.57 5.24
N ARG A 266 16.36 -12.02 4.31
CA ARG A 266 15.96 -12.94 3.25
C ARG A 266 15.97 -14.37 3.79
N PRO A 267 14.89 -15.16 3.61
CA PRO A 267 14.89 -16.59 3.95
C PRO A 267 16.06 -17.32 3.29
N ILE A 268 16.79 -18.13 4.07
CA ILE A 268 17.90 -18.97 3.57
C ILE A 268 17.38 -19.95 2.52
N GLU A 269 16.22 -20.54 2.77
CA GLU A 269 15.48 -21.35 1.81
C GLU A 269 14.49 -20.47 1.05
N ASN A 270 14.54 -20.51 -0.28
CA ASN A 270 13.67 -19.69 -1.10
C ASN A 270 12.20 -20.08 -0.95
N VAL A 271 11.38 -19.14 -0.54
CA VAL A 271 9.93 -19.28 -0.45
C VAL A 271 9.30 -18.73 -1.73
N LYS A 272 9.07 -19.59 -2.71
CA LYS A 272 8.41 -19.22 -3.97
C LYS A 272 6.92 -19.06 -3.77
N MET A 273 6.32 -18.16 -4.55
CA MET A 273 4.87 -17.97 -4.61
C MET A 273 4.33 -18.15 -6.03
N THR A 274 3.07 -18.55 -6.10
CA THR A 274 2.22 -18.43 -7.29
C THR A 274 0.95 -17.73 -6.87
N ILE A 275 0.54 -16.69 -7.60
CA ILE A 275 -0.66 -15.91 -7.25
C ILE A 275 -1.68 -16.04 -8.38
N LYS A 276 -2.90 -16.44 -8.01
CA LYS A 276 -4.03 -16.65 -8.92
C LYS A 276 -5.23 -15.83 -8.49
N VAL A 277 -6.00 -15.37 -9.46
CA VAL A 277 -7.33 -14.82 -9.22
C VAL A 277 -8.33 -15.97 -9.27
N ILE A 278 -9.13 -16.10 -8.22
CA ILE A 278 -10.22 -17.09 -8.13
C ILE A 278 -11.56 -16.36 -7.93
N VAL A 279 -12.64 -17.01 -8.33
CA VAL A 279 -14.02 -16.53 -8.16
C VAL A 279 -14.76 -17.59 -7.36
N GLU A 280 -15.42 -17.18 -6.29
CA GLU A 280 -16.33 -18.04 -5.50
C GLU A 280 -17.77 -17.67 -5.73
#